data_e30d2bcc84a10eb3f63130da6ff38273
#
_entry.id   e30d2bcc84a10eb3f63130da6ff38273
#
_cell.length_a   1.000
_cell.length_b   1.000
_cell.length_c   1.000
_cell.angle_alpha   90.00
_cell.angle_beta   90.00
_cell.angle_gamma   90.00
#
_symmetry.space_group_name_H-M   'P 1'
#
loop_
_entity.id
_entity.type
_entity.pdbx_description
1 polymer ?
#
loop_
_entity_poly.entity_id
_entity_poly.type
_entity_poly.pdbx_seq_one_letter_code
_entity_poly.pdbx_strand_id
1 'polypeptide(L)'
;NMYLHENIHVTDWFYIYFTENNGMAFGLEIFAKLFLTLFRIVAAILITVYLVKLVKRTDKVKNGYLVCLSLILAGAVGNIIDCVFYGEIFSESTHSQIASWVPLGQGYSDWLHGKVVDMFYFPIIDTYWPDWMPFVGGDHFIFFSPIFNFADAAISCGIIALLIFYSHYLNTETHANSSHKEAKK
;
A
#
# COMPACT_ATOMS: atom_id res chain seq x y z
N ASN A 1 2.71 -15.43 -13.16
CA ASN A 1 1.99 -16.45 -13.94
C ASN A 1 1.06 -17.25 -13.02
N MET A 2 0.02 -16.61 -12.49
CA MET A 2 -0.97 -17.22 -11.60
C MET A 2 -2.36 -16.82 -12.05
N TYR A 3 -3.34 -17.69 -11.82
CA TYR A 3 -4.76 -17.37 -11.98
C TYR A 3 -5.23 -16.48 -10.83
N LEU A 4 -6.27 -15.69 -11.07
CA LEU A 4 -6.86 -14.87 -10.01
C LEU A 4 -7.34 -15.77 -8.85
N HIS A 5 -6.92 -15.43 -7.62
CA HIS A 5 -7.14 -16.19 -6.38
C HIS A 5 -6.43 -17.54 -6.29
N GLU A 6 -5.51 -17.81 -7.21
CA GLU A 6 -4.61 -18.94 -7.05
C GLU A 6 -3.64 -18.68 -5.89
N ASN A 7 -3.29 -19.76 -5.16
CA ASN A 7 -2.31 -19.67 -4.08
C ASN A 7 -1.24 -20.77 -4.20
N ILE A 8 -0.04 -20.42 -3.80
CA ILE A 8 1.10 -21.33 -3.66
C ILE A 8 1.40 -21.43 -2.16
N HIS A 9 1.25 -22.63 -1.62
CA HIS A 9 1.63 -22.93 -0.25
C HIS A 9 3.15 -22.93 -0.11
N VAL A 10 3.69 -22.05 0.74
CA VAL A 10 5.13 -21.98 1.03
C VAL A 10 5.45 -22.60 2.38
N THR A 11 4.68 -22.23 3.40
CA THR A 11 4.68 -22.81 4.75
C THR A 11 3.27 -22.75 5.33
N ASP A 12 3.02 -23.40 6.50
CA ASP A 12 1.70 -23.41 7.12
C ASP A 12 1.18 -22.02 7.51
N TRP A 13 2.05 -21.03 7.61
CA TRP A 13 1.73 -19.66 7.96
C TRP A 13 2.07 -18.63 6.86
N PHE A 14 2.48 -19.09 5.66
CA PHE A 14 2.82 -18.21 4.53
C PHE A 14 2.41 -18.81 3.20
N TYR A 15 1.65 -18.03 2.42
CA TYR A 15 1.21 -18.35 1.08
C TYR A 15 1.54 -17.19 0.15
N ILE A 16 1.88 -17.51 -1.11
CA ILE A 16 1.81 -16.56 -2.20
C ILE A 16 0.39 -16.66 -2.78
N TYR A 17 -0.42 -15.65 -2.60
CA TYR A 17 -1.83 -15.63 -2.99
C TYR A 17 -2.07 -14.48 -3.95
N PHE A 18 -2.31 -14.78 -5.23
CA PHE A 18 -2.53 -13.74 -6.22
C PHE A 18 -3.93 -13.15 -6.09
N THR A 19 -4.01 -11.85 -5.81
CA THR A 19 -5.25 -11.09 -5.82
C THR A 19 -5.04 -9.69 -6.41
N GLU A 20 -6.11 -9.14 -6.96
CA GLU A 20 -6.13 -7.80 -7.53
C GLU A 20 -7.00 -6.89 -6.67
N ASN A 21 -6.38 -5.82 -6.17
CA ASN A 21 -7.01 -4.89 -5.26
C ASN A 21 -7.44 -3.61 -6.01
N ASN A 22 -8.73 -3.37 -6.07
CA ASN A 22 -9.29 -2.13 -6.61
C ASN A 22 -9.09 -0.91 -5.68
N GLY A 23 -8.59 -1.13 -4.46
CA GLY A 23 -8.36 -0.08 -3.46
C GLY A 23 -9.64 0.48 -2.83
N MET A 24 -10.81 -0.13 -3.08
CA MET A 24 -12.10 0.33 -2.57
C MET A 24 -13.01 -0.85 -2.22
N ALA A 25 -13.67 -0.75 -1.07
CA ALA A 25 -14.83 -1.55 -0.73
C ALA A 25 -16.11 -0.78 -1.14
N PHE A 26 -17.11 -1.50 -1.67
CA PHE A 26 -18.46 -0.97 -1.93
C PHE A 26 -18.70 -0.11 -3.18
N GLY A 27 -18.74 -0.71 -4.37
CA GLY A 27 -19.66 -0.32 -5.48
C GLY A 27 -19.58 1.08 -6.13
N LEU A 28 -18.69 1.96 -5.70
CA LEU A 28 -18.44 3.27 -6.31
C LEU A 28 -17.12 3.23 -7.12
N GLU A 29 -17.01 2.23 -8.01
CA GLU A 29 -15.70 1.76 -8.46
C GLU A 29 -14.89 2.73 -9.32
N ILE A 30 -15.48 3.44 -10.26
CA ILE A 30 -14.69 4.19 -11.25
C ILE A 30 -14.18 5.53 -10.71
N PHE A 31 -15.06 6.37 -10.18
CA PHE A 31 -14.68 7.69 -9.66
C PHE A 31 -13.79 7.60 -8.42
N ALA A 32 -14.10 6.65 -7.54
CA ALA A 32 -13.34 6.45 -6.32
C ALA A 32 -11.93 5.92 -6.60
N LYS A 33 -11.75 5.08 -7.62
CA LYS A 33 -10.46 4.56 -8.03
C LYS A 33 -9.56 5.65 -8.63
N LEU A 34 -10.09 6.45 -9.55
CA LEU A 34 -9.39 7.60 -10.10
C LEU A 34 -8.98 8.58 -8.98
N PHE A 35 -9.93 8.90 -8.09
CA PHE A 35 -9.65 9.76 -6.94
C PHE A 35 -8.53 9.20 -6.05
N LEU A 36 -8.57 7.91 -5.72
CA LEU A 36 -7.54 7.25 -4.91
C LEU A 36 -6.18 7.27 -5.60
N THR A 37 -6.13 7.01 -6.91
CA THR A 37 -4.89 7.05 -7.69
C THR A 37 -4.31 8.47 -7.71
N LEU A 38 -5.13 9.49 -7.98
CA LEU A 38 -4.71 10.88 -7.94
C LEU A 38 -4.26 11.31 -6.55
N PHE A 39 -4.97 10.90 -5.50
CA PHE A 39 -4.57 11.16 -4.12
C PHE A 39 -3.19 10.56 -3.81
N ARG A 40 -2.92 9.30 -4.21
CA ARG A 40 -1.61 8.66 -4.06
C ARG A 40 -0.52 9.45 -4.79
N ILE A 41 -0.77 9.90 -6.02
CA ILE A 41 0.18 10.70 -6.81
C ILE A 41 0.49 12.03 -6.10
N VAL A 42 -0.54 12.76 -5.65
CA VAL A 42 -0.35 14.02 -4.92
C VAL A 42 0.43 13.79 -3.64
N ALA A 43 0.09 12.77 -2.86
CA ALA A 43 0.81 12.41 -1.65
C ALA A 43 2.29 12.09 -1.93
N ALA A 44 2.59 11.31 -2.97
CA ALA A 44 3.96 10.99 -3.37
C ALA A 44 4.75 12.23 -3.78
N ILE A 45 4.13 13.16 -4.52
CA ILE A 45 4.74 14.45 -4.88
C ILE A 45 5.07 15.27 -3.62
N LEU A 46 4.12 15.37 -2.68
CA LEU A 46 4.32 16.11 -1.43
C LEU A 46 5.45 15.51 -0.59
N ILE A 47 5.50 14.18 -0.45
CA ILE A 47 6.58 13.47 0.26
C ILE A 47 7.92 13.71 -0.46
N THR A 48 7.96 13.65 -1.78
CA THR A 48 9.17 13.92 -2.58
C THR A 48 9.68 15.34 -2.34
N VAL A 49 8.81 16.34 -2.44
CA VAL A 49 9.17 17.76 -2.20
C VAL A 49 9.68 17.93 -0.77
N TYR A 50 9.04 17.28 0.19
CA TYR A 50 9.46 17.32 1.60
C TYR A 50 10.85 16.68 1.79
N LEU A 51 11.08 15.47 1.24
CA LEU A 51 12.38 14.80 1.28
C LEU A 51 13.49 15.63 0.66
N VAL A 52 13.25 16.23 -0.52
CA VAL A 52 14.24 17.11 -1.17
C VAL A 52 14.59 18.31 -0.28
N LYS A 53 13.61 18.90 0.39
CA LYS A 53 13.86 20.00 1.35
C LYS A 53 14.66 19.53 2.56
N LEU A 54 14.37 18.34 3.08
CA LEU A 54 15.10 17.76 4.21
C LEU A 54 16.57 17.44 3.86
N VAL A 55 16.80 16.82 2.69
CA VAL A 55 18.16 16.48 2.24
C VAL A 55 19.03 17.72 2.05
N LYS A 56 18.44 18.85 1.62
CA LYS A 56 19.15 20.13 1.53
C LYS A 56 19.53 20.76 2.89
N ARG A 57 18.94 20.23 3.98
CA ARG A 57 19.21 20.66 5.37
C ARG A 57 20.14 19.69 6.11
N THR A 58 21.07 19.05 5.42
CA THR A 58 21.84 17.87 5.81
C THR A 58 22.45 17.88 7.22
N ASP A 59 22.73 19.03 7.80
CA ASP A 59 23.45 19.10 9.08
C ASP A 59 22.61 18.75 10.33
N LYS A 60 21.31 18.49 10.18
CA LYS A 60 20.36 18.31 11.31
C LYS A 60 19.40 17.14 11.19
N VAL A 61 19.32 16.46 10.05
CA VAL A 61 18.33 15.39 9.81
C VAL A 61 18.96 14.02 10.04
N LYS A 62 18.36 13.20 10.89
CA LYS A 62 18.83 11.83 11.12
C LYS A 62 18.57 10.95 9.88
N ASN A 63 19.59 10.19 9.45
CA ASN A 63 19.50 9.30 8.30
C ASN A 63 18.33 8.32 8.41
N GLY A 64 18.06 7.76 9.59
CA GLY A 64 16.94 6.85 9.79
C GLY A 64 15.56 7.48 9.53
N TYR A 65 15.39 8.79 9.82
CA TYR A 65 14.17 9.52 9.47
C TYR A 65 13.99 9.62 7.95
N LEU A 66 15.08 9.92 7.23
CA LEU A 66 15.07 9.93 5.76
C LEU A 66 14.75 8.55 5.18
N VAL A 67 15.32 7.47 5.76
CA VAL A 67 15.02 6.09 5.35
C VAL A 67 13.55 5.77 5.53
N CYS A 68 12.93 6.10 6.66
CA CYS A 68 11.50 5.87 6.89
C CYS A 68 10.63 6.57 5.83
N LEU A 69 10.90 7.84 5.54
CA LEU A 69 10.17 8.59 4.52
C LEU A 69 10.41 8.05 3.11
N SER A 70 11.65 7.59 2.82
CA SER A 70 11.98 6.96 1.53
C SER A 70 11.28 5.63 1.34
N LEU A 71 11.11 4.83 2.39
CA LEU A 71 10.33 3.58 2.35
C LEU A 71 8.86 3.86 2.04
N ILE A 72 8.27 4.86 2.70
CA ILE A 72 6.88 5.27 2.44
C ILE A 72 6.73 5.74 1.00
N LEU A 73 7.66 6.57 0.51
CA LEU A 73 7.63 7.04 -0.87
C LEU A 73 7.79 5.91 -1.88
N ALA A 74 8.76 5.00 -1.65
CA ALA A 74 9.01 3.87 -2.54
C ALA A 74 7.79 2.95 -2.66
N GLY A 75 7.13 2.64 -1.54
CA GLY A 75 5.89 1.86 -1.55
C GLY A 75 4.74 2.61 -2.23
N ALA A 76 4.58 3.92 -1.96
CA ALA A 76 3.56 4.71 -2.65
C ALA A 76 3.78 4.71 -4.17
N VAL A 77 5.01 4.88 -4.64
CA VAL A 77 5.37 4.83 -6.07
C VAL A 77 5.12 3.44 -6.65
N GLY A 78 5.44 2.36 -5.93
CA GLY A 78 5.13 0.99 -6.37
C GLY A 78 3.65 0.81 -6.68
N ASN A 79 2.77 1.12 -5.73
CA ASN A 79 1.32 1.03 -5.93
C ASN A 79 0.79 2.00 -7.00
N ILE A 80 1.44 3.16 -7.21
CA ILE A 80 1.09 4.10 -8.27
C ILE A 80 1.41 3.48 -9.64
N ILE A 81 2.54 2.80 -9.80
CA ILE A 81 2.91 2.13 -11.06
C ILE A 81 1.82 1.14 -11.47
N ASP A 82 1.36 0.29 -10.55
CA ASP A 82 0.27 -0.64 -10.83
C ASP A 82 -1.01 0.10 -11.25
N CYS A 83 -1.43 1.10 -10.48
CA CYS A 83 -2.63 1.88 -10.77
C CYS A 83 -2.58 2.62 -12.11
N VAL A 84 -1.40 3.15 -12.49
CA VAL A 84 -1.24 3.94 -13.71
C VAL A 84 -1.18 3.05 -14.95
N PHE A 85 -0.42 1.95 -14.89
CA PHE A 85 -0.01 1.24 -16.10
C PHE A 85 -0.71 -0.11 -16.29
N TYR A 86 -1.02 -0.86 -15.21
CA TYR A 86 -1.43 -2.26 -15.35
C TYR A 86 -2.74 -2.43 -16.12
N GLY A 87 -3.68 -1.50 -15.96
CA GLY A 87 -4.92 -1.51 -16.73
C GLY A 87 -4.71 -1.50 -18.22
N GLU A 88 -3.74 -0.72 -18.69
CA GLU A 88 -3.47 -0.48 -20.10
C GLU A 88 -2.61 -1.56 -20.76
N ILE A 89 -1.67 -2.18 -20.01
CA ILE A 89 -0.64 -3.04 -20.58
C ILE A 89 -0.86 -4.54 -20.33
N PHE A 90 -1.84 -4.93 -19.50
CA PHE A 90 -2.18 -6.32 -19.24
C PHE A 90 -3.60 -6.66 -19.64
N SER A 91 -3.83 -7.90 -20.09
CA SER A 91 -5.16 -8.47 -20.21
C SER A 91 -5.74 -8.76 -18.82
N GLU A 92 -7.06 -8.95 -18.73
CA GLU A 92 -7.72 -9.28 -17.48
C GLU A 92 -7.28 -10.64 -16.93
N SER A 93 -7.06 -10.70 -15.61
CA SER A 93 -6.88 -11.95 -14.87
C SER A 93 -8.23 -12.50 -14.44
N THR A 94 -8.44 -13.80 -14.63
CA THR A 94 -9.63 -14.49 -14.14
C THR A 94 -9.25 -15.82 -13.50
N HIS A 95 -10.21 -16.54 -12.94
CA HIS A 95 -10.00 -17.90 -12.43
C HIS A 95 -9.58 -18.92 -13.51
N SER A 96 -9.74 -18.57 -14.81
CA SER A 96 -9.44 -19.44 -15.95
C SER A 96 -8.46 -18.85 -16.94
N GLN A 97 -8.07 -17.58 -16.76
CA GLN A 97 -7.14 -16.88 -17.65
C GLN A 97 -6.07 -16.15 -16.86
N ILE A 98 -4.82 -16.41 -17.20
CA ILE A 98 -3.66 -15.69 -16.66
C ILE A 98 -3.49 -14.39 -17.45
N ALA A 99 -3.23 -13.28 -16.74
CA ALA A 99 -2.91 -12.02 -17.38
C ALA A 99 -1.67 -12.13 -18.26
N SER A 100 -1.71 -11.51 -19.42
CA SER A 100 -0.61 -11.44 -20.38
C SER A 100 -0.39 -10.02 -20.86
N TRP A 101 0.80 -9.72 -21.35
CA TRP A 101 1.10 -8.45 -21.99
C TRP A 101 0.26 -8.28 -23.25
N VAL A 102 -0.33 -7.09 -23.40
CA VAL A 102 -1.11 -6.72 -24.57
C VAL A 102 -0.59 -5.39 -25.16
N PRO A 103 -0.82 -5.12 -26.46
CA PRO A 103 -0.55 -3.82 -27.04
C PRO A 103 -1.32 -2.71 -26.31
N LEU A 104 -0.75 -1.50 -26.29
CA LEU A 104 -1.40 -0.32 -25.72
C LEU A 104 -2.80 -0.11 -26.33
N GLY A 105 -3.78 0.17 -25.49
CA GLY A 105 -5.20 0.31 -25.87
C GLY A 105 -5.96 -1.01 -25.93
N GLN A 106 -5.35 -2.14 -25.55
CA GLN A 106 -5.98 -3.44 -25.48
C GLN A 106 -5.97 -4.06 -24.07
N GLY A 107 -5.61 -3.26 -23.08
CA GLY A 107 -5.60 -3.67 -21.69
C GLY A 107 -7.00 -3.87 -21.09
N TYR A 108 -7.05 -4.34 -19.84
CA TYR A 108 -8.33 -4.58 -19.14
C TYR A 108 -8.99 -3.29 -18.65
N SER A 109 -8.27 -2.17 -18.65
CA SER A 109 -8.79 -0.87 -18.19
C SER A 109 -7.91 0.28 -18.72
N ASP A 110 -8.44 1.51 -18.64
CA ASP A 110 -7.73 2.71 -19.04
C ASP A 110 -6.61 3.10 -18.05
N TRP A 111 -5.76 4.05 -18.47
CA TRP A 111 -4.76 4.69 -17.60
C TRP A 111 -5.36 5.17 -16.28
N LEU A 112 -4.60 5.04 -15.19
CA LEU A 112 -4.99 5.41 -13.83
C LEU A 112 -6.06 4.50 -13.19
N HIS A 113 -6.52 3.49 -13.90
CA HIS A 113 -7.54 2.54 -13.44
C HIS A 113 -7.01 1.12 -13.24
N GLY A 114 -5.68 0.93 -13.28
CA GLY A 114 -5.01 -0.35 -13.01
C GLY A 114 -5.28 -0.85 -11.59
N LYS A 115 -5.42 -2.15 -11.40
CA LYS A 115 -5.56 -2.80 -10.09
C LYS A 115 -4.18 -3.01 -9.49
N VAL A 116 -4.05 -2.80 -8.17
CA VAL A 116 -2.83 -3.14 -7.43
C VAL A 116 -2.78 -4.65 -7.25
N VAL A 117 -1.62 -5.24 -7.53
CA VAL A 117 -1.41 -6.68 -7.34
C VAL A 117 -0.92 -6.95 -5.92
N ASP A 118 -1.69 -7.72 -5.15
CA ASP A 118 -1.34 -8.20 -3.83
C ASP A 118 -1.02 -9.69 -3.89
N MET A 119 -0.03 -10.14 -3.06
CA MET A 119 0.46 -11.51 -3.15
C MET A 119 0.88 -12.15 -1.83
N PHE A 120 1.18 -11.41 -0.79
CA PHE A 120 1.65 -11.98 0.48
C PHE A 120 0.49 -12.20 1.43
N TYR A 121 0.27 -13.45 1.79
CA TYR A 121 -0.75 -13.87 2.74
C TYR A 121 -0.12 -14.64 3.89
N PHE A 122 -0.35 -14.15 5.11
CA PHE A 122 0.21 -14.72 6.34
C PHE A 122 -0.89 -15.07 7.34
N PRO A 123 -1.65 -16.15 7.17
CA PRO A 123 -2.61 -16.62 8.17
C PRO A 123 -1.86 -17.23 9.36
N ILE A 124 -1.38 -16.37 10.27
CA ILE A 124 -0.53 -16.79 11.40
C ILE A 124 -1.26 -17.76 12.32
N ILE A 125 -2.56 -17.52 12.54
CA ILE A 125 -3.46 -18.45 13.26
C ILE A 125 -4.69 -18.64 12.39
N ASP A 126 -4.97 -19.86 12.01
CA ASP A 126 -6.17 -20.27 11.28
C ASP A 126 -6.86 -21.35 12.09
N THR A 127 -8.01 -21.03 12.73
CA THR A 127 -8.69 -21.90 13.68
C THR A 127 -10.18 -21.55 13.76
N TYR A 128 -10.90 -22.27 14.62
CA TYR A 128 -12.29 -21.97 14.94
C TYR A 128 -12.42 -21.54 16.39
N TRP A 129 -13.30 -20.58 16.67
CA TRP A 129 -13.62 -20.21 18.03
C TRP A 129 -14.22 -21.43 18.78
N PRO A 130 -13.85 -21.65 20.04
CA PRO A 130 -14.45 -22.72 20.84
C PRO A 130 -15.97 -22.56 20.95
N ASP A 131 -16.73 -23.65 20.83
CA ASP A 131 -18.21 -23.65 20.83
C ASP A 131 -18.84 -23.00 22.07
N TRP A 132 -18.12 -23.01 23.20
CA TRP A 132 -18.59 -22.39 24.45
C TRP A 132 -18.53 -20.85 24.43
N MET A 133 -17.92 -20.22 23.43
CA MET A 133 -17.74 -18.78 23.39
C MET A 133 -19.03 -18.09 22.93
N PRO A 134 -19.61 -17.15 23.70
CA PRO A 134 -20.86 -16.49 23.31
C PRO A 134 -20.63 -15.62 22.05
N PHE A 135 -21.61 -15.62 21.16
CA PHE A 135 -21.72 -14.84 19.90
C PHE A 135 -20.79 -15.27 18.75
N VAL A 136 -19.67 -15.95 19.00
CA VAL A 136 -18.68 -16.33 17.98
C VAL A 136 -18.29 -17.81 18.02
N GLY A 137 -18.86 -18.61 18.94
CA GLY A 137 -18.57 -20.03 19.06
C GLY A 137 -18.82 -20.78 17.75
N GLY A 138 -17.83 -21.54 17.28
CA GLY A 138 -17.86 -22.26 16.01
C GLY A 138 -17.55 -21.42 14.76
N ASP A 139 -17.39 -20.08 14.89
CA ASP A 139 -16.99 -19.25 13.76
C ASP A 139 -15.52 -19.42 13.41
N HIS A 140 -15.21 -19.32 12.10
CA HIS A 140 -13.84 -19.40 11.61
C HIS A 140 -13.07 -18.12 11.98
N PHE A 141 -11.90 -18.28 12.58
CA PHE A 141 -11.02 -17.20 13.02
C PHE A 141 -9.68 -17.28 12.30
N ILE A 142 -9.34 -16.21 11.58
CA ILE A 142 -8.02 -16.06 10.98
C ILE A 142 -7.36 -14.81 11.59
N PHE A 143 -6.24 -15.02 12.28
CA PHE A 143 -5.42 -13.91 12.72
C PHE A 143 -4.47 -13.51 11.60
N PHE A 144 -4.53 -12.22 11.22
CA PHE A 144 -3.83 -11.60 10.11
C PHE A 144 -4.29 -12.13 8.74
N SER A 145 -5.52 -11.83 8.40
CA SER A 145 -6.14 -12.18 7.11
C SER A 145 -5.81 -11.26 5.91
N PRO A 146 -5.26 -10.03 6.04
CA PRO A 146 -4.97 -9.17 4.89
C PRO A 146 -3.93 -9.80 3.96
N ILE A 147 -4.19 -9.70 2.65
CA ILE A 147 -3.21 -9.98 1.60
C ILE A 147 -2.63 -8.64 1.18
N PHE A 148 -1.32 -8.55 1.02
CA PHE A 148 -0.60 -7.32 0.74
C PHE A 148 0.61 -7.56 -0.17
N ASN A 149 1.25 -6.48 -0.62
CA ASN A 149 2.43 -6.52 -1.48
C ASN A 149 3.65 -5.87 -0.82
N PHE A 150 4.79 -5.87 -1.52
CA PHE A 150 6.02 -5.22 -1.03
C PHE A 150 5.86 -3.72 -0.81
N ALA A 151 5.05 -3.04 -1.63
CA ALA A 151 4.82 -1.62 -1.49
C ALA A 151 4.07 -1.31 -0.18
N ASP A 152 3.05 -2.10 0.16
CA ASP A 152 2.30 -1.96 1.42
C ASP A 152 3.18 -2.27 2.63
N ALA A 153 4.04 -3.30 2.52
CA ALA A 153 5.02 -3.61 3.56
C ALA A 153 5.99 -2.44 3.77
N ALA A 154 6.51 -1.85 2.70
CA ALA A 154 7.43 -0.71 2.78
C ALA A 154 6.76 0.52 3.42
N ILE A 155 5.51 0.84 3.02
CA ILE A 155 4.73 1.92 3.63
C ILE A 155 4.52 1.66 5.11
N SER A 156 4.04 0.46 5.47
CA SER A 156 3.73 0.09 6.86
C SER A 156 4.97 0.11 7.75
N CYS A 157 6.08 -0.50 7.30
CA CYS A 157 7.35 -0.47 8.02
C CYS A 157 7.89 0.96 8.18
N GLY A 158 7.81 1.78 7.13
CA GLY A 158 8.21 3.18 7.15
C GLY A 158 7.40 3.99 8.16
N ILE A 159 6.08 3.85 8.17
CA ILE A 159 5.18 4.55 9.10
C ILE A 159 5.42 4.08 10.53
N ILE A 160 5.46 2.77 10.79
CA ILE A 160 5.66 2.21 12.13
C ILE A 160 7.00 2.68 12.70
N ALA A 161 8.09 2.57 11.92
CA ALA A 161 9.41 3.02 12.35
C ALA A 161 9.44 4.53 12.60
N LEU A 162 8.76 5.33 11.77
CA LEU A 162 8.65 6.77 11.93
C LEU A 162 7.92 7.12 13.25
N LEU A 163 6.81 6.47 13.54
CA LEU A 163 6.03 6.71 14.76
C LEU A 163 6.79 6.27 16.03
N ILE A 164 7.48 5.14 16.00
CA ILE A 164 8.19 4.61 17.15
C ILE A 164 9.48 5.43 17.45
N PHE A 165 10.28 5.69 16.42
CA PHE A 165 11.63 6.22 16.61
C PHE A 165 11.76 7.71 16.31
N TYR A 166 10.81 8.30 15.57
CA TYR A 166 10.93 9.68 15.05
C TYR A 166 9.70 10.55 15.29
N SER A 167 8.74 10.13 16.13
CA SER A 167 7.55 10.93 16.48
C SER A 167 7.92 12.33 17.04
N HIS A 168 8.99 12.41 17.80
CA HIS A 168 9.49 13.70 18.32
C HIS A 168 9.95 14.65 17.21
N TYR A 169 10.51 14.13 16.11
CA TYR A 169 10.90 14.93 14.95
C TYR A 169 9.68 15.58 14.27
N LEU A 170 8.57 14.85 14.16
CA LEU A 170 7.32 15.37 13.60
C LEU A 170 6.79 16.54 14.42
N ASN A 171 6.83 16.45 15.75
CA ASN A 171 6.37 17.50 16.65
C ASN A 171 7.25 18.76 16.58
N THR A 172 8.57 18.61 16.51
CA THR A 172 9.50 19.73 16.46
C THR A 172 9.37 20.53 15.16
N GLU A 173 9.19 19.85 14.02
CA GLU A 173 8.97 20.50 12.71
C GLU A 173 7.63 21.26 12.65
N THR A 174 6.59 20.71 13.29
CA THR A 174 5.28 21.36 13.34
C THR A 174 5.34 22.68 14.15
N HIS A 175 6.03 22.69 15.28
CA HIS A 175 6.21 23.88 16.11
C HIS A 175 7.10 24.94 15.45
N ALA A 176 8.18 24.55 14.76
CA ALA A 176 9.05 25.47 14.05
C ALA A 176 8.32 26.17 12.88
N ASN A 177 7.44 25.46 12.18
CA ASN A 177 6.65 26.02 11.08
C ASN A 177 5.52 26.95 11.57
N SER A 178 4.93 26.71 12.76
CA SER A 178 3.91 27.59 13.33
C SER A 178 4.50 28.91 13.82
N SER A 179 5.63 28.89 14.52
CA SER A 179 6.32 30.10 14.98
C SER A 179 6.86 30.97 13.84
N HIS A 180 7.27 30.35 12.72
CA HIS A 180 7.69 31.13 11.53
C HIS A 180 6.52 31.78 10.78
N LYS A 181 5.30 31.23 10.88
CA LYS A 181 4.07 31.84 10.33
C LYS A 181 3.58 33.00 11.18
N GLU A 182 3.72 32.92 12.50
CA GLU A 182 3.34 34.02 13.41
C GLU A 182 4.29 35.19 13.33
N ALA A 183 5.58 34.97 13.09
CA ALA A 183 6.58 36.02 12.93
C ALA A 183 6.50 36.77 11.59
N LYS A 184 5.70 36.31 10.63
CA LYS A 184 5.48 36.96 9.31
C LYS A 184 4.12 37.67 9.19
N LYS A 185 3.30 37.67 10.23
CA LYS A 185 2.11 38.49 10.35
C LYS A 185 2.37 39.73 11.17
#